data_664102291d3ecc80b74b5b37cf585e63
#
_entry.id   664102291d3ecc80b74b5b37cf585e63
#
_cell.length_a   1.000
_cell.length_b   1.000
_cell.length_c   1.000
_cell.angle_alpha   90.00
_cell.angle_beta   90.00
_cell.angle_gamma   90.00
#
_symmetry.space_group_name_H-M   'P 1'
#
loop_
_entity.id
_entity.type
_entity.pdbx_description
1 polymer ?
#
loop_
_entity_poly.entity_id
_entity_poly.type
_entity_poly.pdbx_seq_one_letter_code
_entity_poly.pdbx_strand_id
1 'polypeptide(L)'
;GVRTVGEVSMWEQLALAAVAQRYWADNQVSCTVTFDPETEGNQLGHALDVFQYQLKGVSFLPRLDHGAYPQMPYESVDAETYENMKAELSKLTFGRIRGEEIVVERFCDNDVCEIDFVAKPLEENEDEAEVEPTV
;
A
#
# COMPACT_ATOMS: atom_id res chain seq x y z
N GLY A 1 -7.17 6.22 -21.36
CA GLY A 1 -6.87 6.77 -20.06
C GLY A 1 -7.04 5.72 -18.97
N VAL A 2 -6.49 5.94 -17.81
CA VAL A 2 -6.69 5.08 -16.64
C VAL A 2 -7.97 5.55 -15.94
N ARG A 3 -8.86 4.63 -15.59
CA ARG A 3 -10.05 4.95 -14.81
C ARG A 3 -9.69 5.15 -13.34
N THR A 4 -10.31 6.12 -12.70
CA THR A 4 -10.16 6.38 -11.26
C THR A 4 -11.09 5.48 -10.45
N VAL A 5 -10.88 5.39 -9.13
CA VAL A 5 -11.72 4.59 -8.24
C VAL A 5 -13.20 5.02 -8.28
N GLY A 6 -13.49 6.29 -8.57
CA GLY A 6 -14.85 6.80 -8.72
C GLY A 6 -15.56 6.31 -9.99
N GLU A 7 -14.80 5.87 -10.99
CA GLU A 7 -15.32 5.40 -12.28
C GLU A 7 -15.41 3.87 -12.37
N VAL A 8 -15.00 3.17 -11.30
CA VAL A 8 -15.01 1.71 -11.21
C VAL A 8 -16.11 1.27 -10.28
N SER A 9 -17.01 0.42 -10.75
CA SER A 9 -18.11 -0.10 -9.95
C SER A 9 -17.63 -1.06 -8.85
N MET A 10 -18.46 -1.24 -7.83
CA MET A 10 -18.27 -2.26 -6.80
C MET A 10 -18.07 -3.66 -7.43
N TRP A 11 -18.85 -3.98 -8.46
CA TRP A 11 -18.79 -5.26 -9.13
C TRP A 11 -17.46 -5.51 -9.84
N GLU A 12 -16.91 -4.49 -10.49
CA GLU A 12 -15.60 -4.58 -11.14
C GLU A 12 -14.47 -4.77 -10.11
N GLN A 13 -14.55 -4.06 -8.99
CA GLN A 13 -13.58 -4.20 -7.89
C GLN A 13 -13.61 -5.62 -7.31
N LEU A 14 -14.79 -6.16 -7.04
CA LEU A 14 -14.96 -7.54 -6.57
C LEU A 14 -14.46 -8.57 -7.59
N ALA A 15 -14.74 -8.36 -8.87
CA ALA A 15 -14.27 -9.25 -9.92
C ALA A 15 -12.74 -9.25 -10.02
N LEU A 16 -12.08 -8.10 -9.92
CA LEU A 16 -10.62 -8.00 -9.88
C LEU A 16 -10.02 -8.70 -8.67
N ALA A 17 -10.64 -8.52 -7.49
CA ALA A 17 -10.22 -9.22 -6.28
C ALA A 17 -10.36 -10.76 -6.43
N ALA A 18 -11.46 -11.23 -7.03
CA ALA A 18 -11.69 -12.64 -7.29
C ALA A 18 -10.68 -13.22 -8.28
N VAL A 19 -10.30 -12.49 -9.33
CA VAL A 19 -9.24 -12.90 -10.26
C VAL A 19 -7.91 -13.01 -9.54
N ALA A 20 -7.55 -12.02 -8.71
CA ALA A 20 -6.32 -12.06 -7.93
C ALA A 20 -6.33 -13.22 -6.93
N GLN A 21 -7.46 -13.48 -6.26
CA GLN A 21 -7.59 -14.61 -5.32
C GLN A 21 -7.45 -15.95 -6.01
N ARG A 22 -7.95 -16.08 -7.23
CA ARG A 22 -7.93 -17.35 -7.96
C ARG A 22 -6.59 -17.68 -8.60
N TYR A 23 -5.92 -16.66 -9.13
CA TYR A 23 -4.78 -16.88 -10.03
C TYR A 23 -3.45 -16.36 -9.48
N TRP A 24 -3.47 -15.55 -8.43
CA TRP A 24 -2.28 -14.93 -7.88
C TRP A 24 -1.99 -15.32 -6.45
N ALA A 25 -2.98 -15.23 -5.54
CA ALA A 25 -2.76 -15.37 -4.11
C ALA A 25 -3.35 -16.67 -3.56
N ASP A 26 -2.51 -17.48 -2.91
CA ASP A 26 -2.98 -18.62 -2.13
C ASP A 26 -3.64 -18.14 -0.82
N ASN A 27 -3.05 -17.16 -0.15
CA ASN A 27 -3.64 -16.51 1.02
C ASN A 27 -4.76 -15.53 0.62
N GLN A 28 -5.37 -14.87 1.61
CA GLN A 28 -6.40 -13.89 1.38
C GLN A 28 -5.87 -12.68 0.59
N VAL A 29 -6.57 -12.31 -0.47
CA VAL A 29 -6.41 -11.00 -1.11
C VAL A 29 -7.05 -9.96 -0.22
N SER A 30 -6.25 -9.08 0.38
CA SER A 30 -6.76 -7.96 1.16
C SER A 30 -7.19 -6.84 0.23
N CYS A 31 -8.46 -6.49 0.26
CA CYS A 31 -9.00 -5.39 -0.53
C CYS A 31 -10.11 -4.66 0.22
N THR A 32 -10.22 -3.37 -0.05
CA THR A 32 -11.34 -2.53 0.35
C THR A 32 -12.10 -2.11 -0.91
N VAL A 33 -13.31 -2.58 -1.04
CA VAL A 33 -14.20 -2.26 -2.15
C VAL A 33 -14.99 -1.01 -1.81
N THR A 34 -14.83 0.03 -2.60
CA THR A 34 -15.61 1.26 -2.45
C THR A 34 -16.88 1.17 -3.26
N PHE A 35 -17.98 1.69 -2.72
CA PHE A 35 -19.27 1.66 -3.40
C PHE A 35 -20.07 2.96 -3.14
N ASP A 36 -20.94 3.30 -4.06
CA ASP A 36 -21.89 4.36 -3.89
C ASP A 36 -23.12 3.85 -3.12
N PRO A 37 -23.41 4.40 -1.92
CA PRO A 37 -24.54 3.92 -1.11
C PRO A 37 -25.90 4.05 -1.78
N GLU A 38 -26.11 5.08 -2.61
CA GLU A 38 -27.38 5.35 -3.25
C GLU A 38 -27.67 4.44 -4.44
N THR A 39 -26.63 4.14 -5.24
CA THR A 39 -26.78 3.37 -6.48
C THR A 39 -26.39 1.90 -6.34
N GLU A 40 -25.43 1.58 -5.49
CA GLU A 40 -24.87 0.24 -5.31
C GLU A 40 -25.21 -0.40 -3.96
N GLY A 41 -25.62 0.40 -2.95
CA GLY A 41 -25.83 -0.10 -1.58
C GLY A 41 -26.85 -1.21 -1.47
N ASN A 42 -27.93 -1.17 -2.25
CA ASN A 42 -28.96 -2.19 -2.28
C ASN A 42 -28.51 -3.51 -2.96
N GLN A 43 -27.38 -3.49 -3.64
CA GLN A 43 -26.81 -4.64 -4.35
C GLN A 43 -25.78 -5.42 -3.52
N LEU A 44 -25.38 -4.92 -2.35
CA LEU A 44 -24.35 -5.55 -1.51
C LEU A 44 -24.67 -7.01 -1.17
N GLY A 45 -25.89 -7.31 -0.79
CA GLY A 45 -26.30 -8.68 -0.48
C GLY A 45 -26.13 -9.61 -1.68
N HIS A 46 -26.55 -9.16 -2.86
CA HIS A 46 -26.42 -9.92 -4.08
C HIS A 46 -24.95 -10.08 -4.51
N ALA A 47 -24.14 -9.03 -4.35
CA ALA A 47 -22.72 -9.11 -4.63
C ALA A 47 -22.00 -10.13 -3.72
N LEU A 48 -22.33 -10.14 -2.43
CA LEU A 48 -21.82 -11.13 -1.51
C LEU A 48 -22.23 -12.56 -1.91
N ASP A 49 -23.47 -12.78 -2.30
CA ASP A 49 -23.94 -14.09 -2.78
C ASP A 49 -23.16 -14.58 -4.00
N VAL A 50 -22.85 -13.70 -4.95
CA VAL A 50 -22.10 -14.07 -6.16
C VAL A 50 -20.64 -14.38 -5.86
N PHE A 51 -20.01 -13.64 -4.95
CA PHE A 51 -18.56 -13.73 -4.70
C PHE A 51 -18.19 -14.57 -3.48
N GLN A 52 -19.15 -15.08 -2.67
CA GLN A 52 -18.91 -15.79 -1.41
C GLN A 52 -17.95 -16.97 -1.51
N TYR A 53 -17.89 -17.64 -2.67
CA TYR A 53 -16.99 -18.77 -2.90
C TYR A 53 -15.72 -18.41 -3.67
N GLN A 54 -15.58 -17.15 -4.04
CA GLN A 54 -14.45 -16.67 -4.85
C GLN A 54 -13.48 -15.81 -4.04
N LEU A 55 -13.94 -15.27 -2.92
CA LEU A 55 -13.16 -14.41 -2.03
C LEU A 55 -13.06 -15.05 -0.64
N LYS A 56 -11.92 -14.86 0.01
CA LYS A 56 -11.71 -15.30 1.41
C LYS A 56 -12.13 -14.23 2.41
N GLY A 57 -12.15 -12.98 1.99
CA GLY A 57 -12.62 -11.83 2.76
C GLY A 57 -12.60 -10.56 1.92
N VAL A 58 -13.44 -9.60 2.29
CA VAL A 58 -13.55 -8.29 1.65
C VAL A 58 -14.06 -7.26 2.66
N SER A 59 -13.57 -6.05 2.56
CA SER A 59 -14.08 -4.91 3.31
C SER A 59 -14.81 -3.97 2.36
N PHE A 60 -15.92 -3.39 2.82
CA PHE A 60 -16.68 -2.42 2.05
C PHE A 60 -16.56 -1.03 2.67
N LEU A 61 -16.37 -0.01 1.84
CA LEU A 61 -16.29 1.38 2.24
C LEU A 61 -17.24 2.21 1.38
N PRO A 62 -18.29 2.81 1.98
CA PRO A 62 -19.17 3.70 1.25
C PRO A 62 -18.43 4.98 0.83
N ARG A 63 -18.66 5.42 -0.40
CA ARG A 63 -18.19 6.72 -0.89
C ARG A 63 -19.16 7.79 -0.41
N LEU A 64 -18.73 8.60 0.54
CA LEU A 64 -19.49 9.72 1.09
C LEU A 64 -18.76 11.02 0.79
N ASP A 65 -19.49 12.04 0.35
CA ASP A 65 -18.92 13.37 0.07
C ASP A 65 -18.34 14.05 1.32
N HIS A 66 -18.88 13.68 2.48
CA HIS A 66 -18.38 14.13 3.78
C HIS A 66 -18.08 12.90 4.62
N GLY A 67 -16.78 12.64 4.80
CA GLY A 67 -16.30 11.48 5.53
C GLY A 67 -16.78 11.47 6.98
N ALA A 68 -17.16 10.28 7.46
CA ALA A 68 -17.45 10.03 8.88
C ALA A 68 -16.21 10.18 9.76
N TYR A 69 -15.02 10.28 9.15
CA TYR A 69 -13.73 10.37 9.83
C TYR A 69 -13.02 11.66 9.45
N PRO A 70 -12.23 12.25 10.36
CA PRO A 70 -11.40 13.42 10.09
C PRO A 70 -10.40 13.19 8.93
N GLN A 71 -9.99 11.96 8.72
CA GLN A 71 -9.15 11.53 7.61
C GLN A 71 -9.71 10.24 7.02
N MET A 72 -10.10 10.31 5.77
CA MET A 72 -10.59 9.16 5.03
C MET A 72 -9.42 8.33 4.47
N PRO A 73 -9.58 6.99 4.30
CA PRO A 73 -8.58 6.16 3.63
C PRO A 73 -8.29 6.60 2.19
N TYR A 74 -9.28 7.20 1.55
CA TYR A 74 -9.20 7.76 0.20
C TYR A 74 -9.82 9.15 0.20
N GLU A 75 -9.03 10.14 -0.16
CA GLU A 75 -9.47 11.51 -0.40
C GLU A 75 -9.13 11.91 -1.83
N SER A 76 -10.09 12.52 -2.53
CA SER A 76 -9.80 13.15 -3.81
C SER A 76 -9.12 14.50 -3.56
N VAL A 77 -8.02 14.76 -4.26
CA VAL A 77 -7.32 16.04 -4.23
C VAL A 77 -7.44 16.70 -5.61
N ASP A 78 -7.59 18.01 -5.64
CA ASP A 78 -7.53 18.77 -6.88
C ASP A 78 -6.06 19.02 -7.30
N ALA A 79 -5.88 19.52 -8.52
CA ALA A 79 -4.56 19.74 -9.08
C ALA A 79 -3.75 20.79 -8.29
N GLU A 80 -4.40 21.79 -7.73
CA GLU A 80 -3.74 22.85 -6.96
C GLU A 80 -3.22 22.29 -5.63
N THR A 81 -4.05 21.55 -4.91
CA THR A 81 -3.66 20.87 -3.67
C THR A 81 -2.53 19.87 -3.90
N TYR A 82 -2.59 19.10 -5.00
CA TYR A 82 -1.54 18.15 -5.37
C TYR A 82 -0.18 18.86 -5.60
N GLU A 83 -0.15 19.95 -6.37
CA GLU A 83 1.08 20.66 -6.67
C GLU A 83 1.64 21.36 -5.40
N ASN A 84 0.79 21.87 -4.51
CA ASN A 84 1.22 22.45 -3.25
C ASN A 84 1.85 21.38 -2.33
N MET A 85 1.19 20.25 -2.14
CA MET A 85 1.74 19.15 -1.35
C MET A 85 3.05 18.60 -1.94
N LYS A 86 3.13 18.51 -3.26
CA LYS A 86 4.34 18.06 -3.95
C LYS A 86 5.51 19.03 -3.81
N ALA A 87 5.24 20.35 -3.78
CA ALA A 87 6.27 21.38 -3.59
C ALA A 87 6.92 21.30 -2.20
N GLU A 88 6.22 20.80 -1.20
CA GLU A 88 6.73 20.59 0.15
C GLU A 88 7.59 19.32 0.30
N LEU A 89 7.55 18.42 -0.70
CA LEU A 89 8.29 17.18 -0.65
C LEU A 89 9.76 17.39 -1.06
N SER A 90 10.66 16.88 -0.24
CA SER A 90 12.07 16.78 -0.59
C SER A 90 12.33 15.50 -1.37
N LYS A 91 13.24 15.55 -2.36
CA LYS A 91 13.70 14.33 -3.04
C LYS A 91 14.32 13.39 -2.02
N LEU A 92 13.85 12.14 -2.02
CA LEU A 92 14.54 11.09 -1.30
C LEU A 92 15.89 10.85 -1.99
N THR A 93 16.96 11.20 -1.31
CA THR A 93 18.31 10.83 -1.73
C THR A 93 18.66 9.51 -1.05
N PHE A 94 18.62 8.43 -1.79
CA PHE A 94 19.15 7.13 -1.35
C PHE A 94 20.70 7.15 -1.43
N GLY A 95 21.29 8.21 -0.87
CA GLY A 95 22.74 8.31 -0.75
C GLY A 95 23.22 7.24 0.21
N ARG A 96 23.88 6.23 -0.34
CA ARG A 96 24.56 5.18 0.40
C ARG A 96 23.67 4.29 1.27
N ILE A 97 22.67 3.65 0.68
CA ILE A 97 22.42 2.29 1.09
C ILE A 97 23.66 1.51 0.57
N ARG A 98 24.74 1.52 1.33
CA ARG A 98 25.76 0.47 1.20
C ARG A 98 24.98 -0.80 1.41
N GLY A 99 24.92 -1.64 0.37
CA GLY A 99 24.29 -2.93 0.50
C GLY A 99 24.84 -3.56 1.76
N GLU A 100 24.02 -3.73 2.77
CA GLU A 100 24.31 -4.72 3.78
C GLU A 100 24.52 -5.98 2.96
N GLU A 101 25.73 -6.52 3.00
CA GLU A 101 25.96 -7.86 2.49
C GLU A 101 24.89 -8.70 3.16
N ILE A 102 23.94 -9.18 2.38
CA ILE A 102 22.98 -10.16 2.87
C ILE A 102 23.83 -11.34 3.26
N VAL A 103 24.18 -11.42 4.52
CA VAL A 103 24.74 -12.64 5.09
C VAL A 103 23.65 -13.65 4.90
N VAL A 104 23.85 -14.55 3.94
CA VAL A 104 22.92 -15.64 3.69
C VAL A 104 22.77 -16.38 5.02
N GLU A 105 21.62 -16.17 5.65
CA GLU A 105 21.31 -16.81 6.92
C GLU A 105 21.48 -18.32 6.74
N ARG A 106 22.22 -18.91 7.62
CA ARG A 106 22.32 -20.35 7.71
C ARG A 106 20.91 -20.85 7.98
N PHE A 107 20.43 -21.70 7.09
CA PHE A 107 19.15 -22.38 7.30
C PHE A 107 19.13 -23.03 8.69
N CYS A 108 17.99 -22.89 9.38
CA CYS A 108 17.79 -23.54 10.66
C CYS A 108 18.10 -25.03 10.54
N ASP A 109 19.02 -25.52 11.32
CA ASP A 109 19.28 -26.95 11.46
C ASP A 109 18.58 -27.43 12.74
N ASN A 110 17.66 -28.38 12.59
CA ASN A 110 16.93 -29.03 13.68
C ASN A 110 16.12 -28.10 14.61
N ASP A 111 15.07 -27.41 14.09
CA ASP A 111 14.06 -26.68 14.85
C ASP A 111 14.56 -25.55 15.77
N VAL A 112 15.83 -25.17 15.71
CA VAL A 112 16.40 -24.06 16.44
C VAL A 112 16.98 -23.02 15.47
N CYS A 113 16.37 -21.85 15.41
CA CYS A 113 16.91 -20.69 14.69
C CYS A 113 17.75 -19.86 15.67
N GLU A 114 19.08 -19.96 15.60
CA GLU A 114 19.95 -19.01 16.28
C GLU A 114 20.11 -17.76 15.41
N ILE A 115 19.43 -16.69 15.79
CA ILE A 115 19.60 -15.38 15.19
C ILE A 115 20.62 -14.61 16.02
N ASP A 116 21.86 -14.63 15.63
CA ASP A 116 22.90 -13.80 16.21
C ASP A 116 22.77 -12.36 15.68
N PHE A 117 22.07 -11.51 16.41
CA PHE A 117 22.10 -10.07 16.18
C PHE A 117 23.44 -9.51 16.68
N VAL A 118 24.48 -9.60 15.89
CA VAL A 118 25.70 -8.82 16.13
C VAL A 118 25.51 -7.44 15.50
N ALA A 119 25.04 -6.50 16.30
CA ALA A 119 25.06 -5.09 15.92
C ALA A 119 26.53 -4.67 15.83
N LYS A 120 27.07 -4.54 14.60
CA LYS A 120 28.36 -3.89 14.42
C LYS A 120 28.23 -2.40 14.75
N PRO A 121 29.11 -1.83 15.57
CA PRO A 121 29.14 -0.39 15.80
C PRO A 121 29.36 0.34 14.46
N LEU A 122 28.59 1.39 14.24
CA LEU A 122 28.83 2.32 13.14
C LEU A 122 30.19 2.97 13.36
N GLU A 123 31.18 2.67 12.51
CA GLU A 123 32.41 3.43 12.46
C GLU A 123 32.07 4.82 11.91
N GLU A 124 32.19 5.83 12.76
CA GLU A 124 32.10 7.23 12.38
C GLU A 124 33.30 7.53 11.46
N ASN A 125 33.05 7.58 10.16
CA ASN A 125 34.05 8.12 9.23
C ASN A 125 33.92 9.63 9.23
N GLU A 126 34.85 10.29 9.87
CA GLU A 126 35.20 11.70 9.71
C GLU A 126 35.71 11.92 8.28
N ASP A 127 34.84 12.29 7.37
CA ASP A 127 35.18 12.97 6.11
C ASP A 127 34.10 14.03 5.84
N GLU A 128 34.17 15.13 6.62
CA GLU A 128 33.57 16.38 6.25
C GLU A 128 34.32 16.96 5.06
N ALA A 129 33.81 16.74 3.87
CA ALA A 129 34.22 17.55 2.72
C ALA A 129 33.37 18.82 2.69
N GLU A 130 34.01 19.94 3.05
CA GLU A 130 33.52 21.29 2.91
C GLU A 130 32.99 21.52 1.47
N VAL A 131 31.71 21.84 1.36
CA VAL A 131 31.13 22.39 0.13
C VAL A 131 31.04 23.88 0.30
N GLU A 132 31.98 24.62 -0.31
CA GLU A 132 31.91 26.10 -0.41
C GLU A 132 30.67 26.52 -1.20
N PRO A 133 29.97 27.58 -0.75
CA PRO A 133 28.85 28.13 -1.49
C PRO A 133 29.39 29.02 -2.63
N THR A 134 29.12 28.62 -3.86
CA THR A 134 29.33 29.48 -5.03
C THR A 134 28.18 30.47 -5.13
N VAL A 135 28.55 31.77 -5.19
CA VAL A 135 27.73 32.98 -5.37
C VAL A 135 26.94 32.96 -6.68
#